data_1132f2a49d12df6a3a81adaa398871eb
#
_entry.id   1132f2a49d12df6a3a81adaa398871eb
#
_cell.length_a   1.000
_cell.length_b   1.000
_cell.length_c   1.000
_cell.angle_alpha   90.00
_cell.angle_beta   90.00
_cell.angle_gamma   90.00
#
_symmetry.space_group_name_H-M   'P 1'
#
loop_
_entity.id
_entity.type
_entity.pdbx_description
1 polymer ?
#
loop_
_entity_poly.entity_id
_entity_poly.type
_entity_poly.pdbx_seq_one_letter_code
_entity_poly.pdbx_strand_id
1 'polypeptide(L)'
;MSSAFAVQLILYMAVLAGITPLMGKWMLAAVDGRCGRGPLGKAERLFYRVCGVNPDEEMTWQRYAFGMMLFSGVGALVTYFMQRTQLWLPFNPQHMANVSADSSFNTAVSFTTNTNWQGYVGEATMSYFTQMEGLAVHNFVSAAAGIAVAFALMRGITRKSTTTIGNLWTDLTRLTVYVLLPICFVFALILVSQGMIQNFNEYVKVTPLDPAQGEQTLAMGPVASQVAIKMLGTNGGGFFNANAAHPYENPNMLSNALQILAIFSLGAGLCSSFGLMAKDKRQGWAIWSAMAIMFVAAACFCATFEQQGNPALAQYGVDQTANKLQPGGNMEGKEARFGIAASSLFATITTSASCGAVNSMHA
;
A
#
# COMPACT_ATOMS: atom_id res chain seq x y z
N MET A 1 0.67 4.31 -28.52
CA MET A 1 -0.17 4.21 -27.30
C MET A 1 -1.49 3.55 -27.69
N SER A 2 -1.89 2.45 -27.03
CA SER A 2 -3.09 1.73 -27.38
C SER A 2 -4.36 2.47 -26.88
N SER A 3 -5.50 2.26 -27.58
CA SER A 3 -6.79 2.82 -27.15
C SER A 3 -7.20 2.30 -25.76
N ALA A 4 -6.86 1.04 -25.45
CA ALA A 4 -7.13 0.43 -24.15
C ALA A 4 -6.39 1.19 -23.01
N PHE A 5 -5.13 1.57 -23.20
CA PHE A 5 -4.40 2.36 -22.23
C PHE A 5 -5.02 3.74 -22.02
N ALA A 6 -5.38 4.42 -23.11
CA ALA A 6 -6.01 5.74 -23.02
C ALA A 6 -7.31 5.71 -22.21
N VAL A 7 -8.18 4.72 -22.49
CA VAL A 7 -9.44 4.54 -21.76
C VAL A 7 -9.18 4.25 -20.28
N GLN A 8 -8.25 3.35 -19.95
CA GLN A 8 -7.89 3.04 -18.55
C GLN A 8 -7.37 4.27 -17.82
N LEU A 9 -6.47 5.04 -18.43
CA LEU A 9 -5.90 6.25 -17.84
C LEU A 9 -6.96 7.33 -17.59
N ILE A 10 -7.84 7.59 -18.57
CA ILE A 10 -8.91 8.59 -18.45
C ILE A 10 -9.90 8.19 -17.36
N LEU A 11 -10.34 6.93 -17.35
CA LEU A 11 -11.26 6.41 -16.33
C LEU A 11 -10.62 6.50 -14.93
N TYR A 12 -9.38 6.07 -14.81
CA TYR A 12 -8.61 6.16 -13.56
C TYR A 12 -8.54 7.58 -13.03
N MET A 13 -8.13 8.54 -13.86
CA MET A 13 -8.02 9.95 -13.48
C MET A 13 -9.38 10.58 -13.12
N ALA A 14 -10.44 10.22 -13.85
CA ALA A 14 -11.79 10.70 -13.55
C ALA A 14 -12.29 10.20 -12.19
N VAL A 15 -12.12 8.90 -11.90
CA VAL A 15 -12.52 8.33 -10.61
C VAL A 15 -11.67 8.92 -9.47
N LEU A 16 -10.34 9.03 -9.65
CA LEU A 16 -9.44 9.61 -8.66
C LEU A 16 -9.82 11.06 -8.35
N ALA A 17 -10.08 11.89 -9.37
CA ALA A 17 -10.53 13.27 -9.18
C ALA A 17 -11.86 13.34 -8.41
N GLY A 18 -12.79 12.42 -8.69
CA GLY A 18 -14.09 12.33 -8.01
C GLY A 18 -13.99 11.98 -6.53
N ILE A 19 -13.11 11.03 -6.16
CA ILE A 19 -12.95 10.61 -4.75
C ILE A 19 -12.08 11.57 -3.93
N THR A 20 -11.21 12.35 -4.56
CA THR A 20 -10.27 13.27 -3.91
C THR A 20 -10.93 14.19 -2.87
N PRO A 21 -12.03 14.93 -3.15
CA PRO A 21 -12.65 15.79 -2.18
C PRO A 21 -13.30 15.06 -1.01
N LEU A 22 -13.83 13.85 -1.26
CA LEU A 22 -14.45 13.00 -0.24
C LEU A 22 -13.40 12.52 0.75
N MET A 23 -12.30 11.98 0.22
CA MET A 23 -11.18 11.47 1.00
C MET A 23 -10.54 12.58 1.84
N GLY A 24 -10.31 13.76 1.25
CA GLY A 24 -9.74 14.90 1.97
C GLY A 24 -10.62 15.41 3.11
N LYS A 25 -11.93 15.51 2.90
CA LYS A 25 -12.88 15.87 3.96
C LYS A 25 -12.91 14.84 5.07
N TRP A 26 -12.86 13.56 4.73
CA TRP A 26 -12.89 12.46 5.71
C TRP A 26 -11.64 12.46 6.57
N MET A 27 -10.44 12.49 5.96
CA MET A 27 -9.18 12.55 6.71
C MET A 27 -9.12 13.78 7.64
N LEU A 28 -9.49 14.96 7.14
CA LEU A 28 -9.54 16.17 7.97
C LEU A 28 -10.54 16.03 9.13
N ALA A 29 -11.72 15.45 8.87
CA ALA A 29 -12.71 15.22 9.94
C ALA A 29 -12.21 14.22 11.00
N ALA A 30 -11.44 13.22 10.60
CA ALA A 30 -10.83 12.26 11.51
C ALA A 30 -9.80 12.94 12.41
N VAL A 31 -8.84 13.66 11.82
CA VAL A 31 -7.79 14.36 12.55
C VAL A 31 -8.35 15.43 13.50
N ASP A 32 -9.39 16.15 13.08
CA ASP A 32 -10.10 17.12 13.94
C ASP A 32 -10.95 16.48 15.05
N GLY A 33 -10.98 15.14 15.16
CA GLY A 33 -11.75 14.42 16.17
C GLY A 33 -13.27 14.40 15.93
N ARG A 34 -13.74 14.86 14.77
CA ARG A 34 -15.18 14.90 14.42
C ARG A 34 -15.78 13.52 14.19
N CYS A 35 -14.95 12.49 13.94
CA CYS A 35 -15.38 11.09 13.77
C CYS A 35 -15.58 10.34 15.10
N GLY A 36 -15.00 10.81 16.21
CA GLY A 36 -15.01 10.17 17.53
C GLY A 36 -16.36 10.22 18.26
N ARG A 37 -17.44 9.75 17.63
CA ARG A 37 -18.79 9.71 18.20
C ARG A 37 -19.22 8.28 18.55
N GLY A 38 -20.13 8.14 19.49
CA GLY A 38 -20.72 6.85 19.89
C GLY A 38 -19.72 5.90 20.58
N PRO A 39 -19.86 4.58 20.40
CA PRO A 39 -19.02 3.56 21.07
C PRO A 39 -17.55 3.69 20.73
N LEU A 40 -17.21 3.93 19.46
CA LEU A 40 -15.82 4.11 19.03
C LEU A 40 -15.14 5.29 19.70
N GLY A 41 -15.83 6.43 19.85
CA GLY A 41 -15.27 7.56 20.58
C GLY A 41 -15.13 7.31 22.09
N LYS A 42 -15.94 6.43 22.67
CA LYS A 42 -15.71 5.97 24.06
C LYS A 42 -14.46 5.10 24.17
N ALA A 43 -14.26 4.19 23.21
CA ALA A 43 -13.07 3.34 23.14
C ALA A 43 -11.81 4.18 22.93
N GLU A 44 -11.84 5.17 22.02
CA GLU A 44 -10.74 6.12 21.80
C GLU A 44 -10.35 6.85 23.09
N ARG A 45 -11.31 7.41 23.82
CA ARG A 45 -11.05 8.08 25.11
C ARG A 45 -10.50 7.16 26.18
N LEU A 46 -10.98 5.90 26.23
CA LEU A 46 -10.44 4.90 27.13
C LEU A 46 -9.00 4.57 26.78
N PHE A 47 -8.70 4.37 25.49
CA PHE A 47 -7.36 4.12 25.01
C PHE A 47 -6.40 5.26 25.39
N TYR A 48 -6.76 6.51 25.16
CA TYR A 48 -5.93 7.66 25.57
C TYR A 48 -5.69 7.70 27.07
N ARG A 49 -6.73 7.39 27.87
CA ARG A 49 -6.59 7.34 29.34
C ARG A 49 -5.61 6.27 29.77
N VAL A 50 -5.69 5.06 29.19
CA VAL A 50 -4.76 3.95 29.50
C VAL A 50 -3.33 4.29 29.07
N CYS A 51 -3.15 4.95 27.92
CA CYS A 51 -1.84 5.34 27.40
C CYS A 51 -1.30 6.65 28.03
N GLY A 52 -2.04 7.31 28.92
CA GLY A 52 -1.62 8.60 29.51
C GLY A 52 -1.55 9.74 28.49
N VAL A 53 -2.31 9.65 27.38
CA VAL A 53 -2.35 10.67 26.33
C VAL A 53 -3.46 11.68 26.63
N ASN A 54 -3.09 12.96 26.69
CA ASN A 54 -4.08 14.05 26.72
C ASN A 54 -4.40 14.47 25.28
N PRO A 55 -5.61 14.18 24.74
CA PRO A 55 -5.95 14.48 23.36
C PRO A 55 -6.07 15.99 23.05
N ASP A 56 -6.25 16.83 24.06
CA ASP A 56 -6.42 18.27 23.93
C ASP A 56 -5.08 19.03 24.00
N GLU A 57 -3.99 18.34 24.35
CA GLU A 57 -2.66 18.92 24.41
C GLU A 57 -2.01 18.92 23.04
N GLU A 58 -1.67 20.08 22.52
CA GLU A 58 -0.89 20.20 21.30
C GLU A 58 0.62 20.19 21.54
N MET A 59 1.36 19.59 20.64
CA MET A 59 2.81 19.41 20.71
C MET A 59 3.54 20.45 19.87
N THR A 60 4.72 20.88 20.35
CA THR A 60 5.71 21.57 19.51
C THR A 60 6.28 20.62 18.47
N TRP A 61 6.92 21.14 17.43
CA TRP A 61 7.50 20.31 16.39
C TRP A 61 8.59 19.36 16.93
N GLN A 62 9.38 19.79 17.92
CA GLN A 62 10.41 18.94 18.53
C GLN A 62 9.79 17.73 19.26
N ARG A 63 8.74 17.98 20.06
CA ARG A 63 8.04 16.93 20.80
C ARG A 63 7.34 15.96 19.86
N TYR A 64 6.75 16.49 18.80
CA TYR A 64 6.11 15.68 17.75
C TYR A 64 7.13 14.80 17.02
N ALA A 65 8.26 15.37 16.59
CA ALA A 65 9.32 14.65 15.89
C ALA A 65 9.98 13.58 16.79
N PHE A 66 10.27 13.92 18.05
CA PHE A 66 10.82 12.96 19.00
C PHE A 66 9.85 11.79 19.26
N GLY A 67 8.56 12.08 19.45
CA GLY A 67 7.53 11.06 19.59
C GLY A 67 7.47 10.14 18.36
N MET A 68 7.57 10.69 17.14
CA MET A 68 7.59 9.93 15.90
C MET A 68 8.82 9.02 15.80
N MET A 69 10.00 9.52 16.13
CA MET A 69 11.22 8.69 16.14
C MET A 69 11.14 7.57 17.17
N LEU A 70 10.64 7.85 18.36
CA LEU A 70 10.45 6.84 19.41
C LEU A 70 9.44 5.77 18.96
N PHE A 71 8.30 6.18 18.42
CA PHE A 71 7.27 5.28 17.91
C PHE A 71 7.83 4.37 16.81
N SER A 72 8.54 4.93 15.84
CA SER A 72 9.18 4.20 14.75
C SER A 72 10.26 3.25 15.27
N GLY A 73 11.10 3.69 16.22
CA GLY A 73 12.15 2.86 16.81
C GLY A 73 11.59 1.66 17.58
N VAL A 74 10.54 1.88 18.39
CA VAL A 74 9.86 0.79 19.11
C VAL A 74 9.21 -0.17 18.12
N GLY A 75 8.54 0.34 17.07
CA GLY A 75 7.96 -0.47 16.03
C GLY A 75 8.99 -1.35 15.32
N ALA A 76 10.14 -0.79 14.94
CA ALA A 76 11.23 -1.55 14.34
C ALA A 76 11.74 -2.66 15.26
N LEU A 77 11.92 -2.39 16.54
CA LEU A 77 12.36 -3.39 17.52
C LEU A 77 11.33 -4.51 17.67
N VAL A 78 10.04 -4.19 17.78
CA VAL A 78 8.97 -5.18 17.89
C VAL A 78 8.95 -6.08 16.66
N THR A 79 8.99 -5.51 15.45
CA THR A 79 9.00 -6.27 14.21
C THR A 79 10.27 -7.12 14.06
N TYR A 80 11.42 -6.60 14.48
CA TYR A 80 12.66 -7.35 14.50
C TYR A 80 12.54 -8.59 15.39
N PHE A 81 12.11 -8.42 16.64
CA PHE A 81 12.00 -9.54 17.58
C PHE A 81 10.92 -10.55 17.18
N MET A 82 9.80 -10.13 16.62
CA MET A 82 8.79 -11.06 16.08
C MET A 82 9.39 -12.00 15.04
N GLN A 83 10.17 -11.49 14.12
CA GLN A 83 10.83 -12.30 13.07
C GLN A 83 11.89 -13.24 13.67
N ARG A 84 12.65 -12.76 14.67
CA ARG A 84 13.68 -13.54 15.37
C ARG A 84 13.10 -14.67 16.23
N THR A 85 11.81 -14.63 16.53
CA THR A 85 11.13 -15.57 17.43
C THR A 85 9.94 -16.27 16.78
N GLN A 86 9.73 -16.12 15.47
CA GLN A 86 8.51 -16.59 14.81
C GLN A 86 8.27 -18.10 14.91
N LEU A 87 9.31 -18.90 15.09
CA LEU A 87 9.18 -20.36 15.29
C LEU A 87 8.31 -20.70 16.51
N TRP A 88 8.36 -19.87 17.54
CA TRP A 88 7.64 -20.07 18.81
C TRP A 88 6.33 -19.29 18.90
N LEU A 89 6.03 -18.47 17.90
CA LEU A 89 4.81 -17.67 17.86
C LEU A 89 3.64 -18.49 17.25
N PRO A 90 2.39 -18.17 17.59
CA PRO A 90 1.22 -18.83 17.03
C PRO A 90 1.08 -18.58 15.51
N PHE A 91 0.13 -19.24 14.87
CA PHE A 91 -0.15 -19.10 13.44
C PHE A 91 1.06 -19.35 12.54
N ASN A 92 1.83 -20.40 12.86
CA ASN A 92 2.96 -20.87 12.03
C ASN A 92 2.73 -22.34 11.63
N PRO A 93 1.69 -22.64 10.83
CA PRO A 93 1.35 -24.03 10.48
C PRO A 93 2.42 -24.73 9.62
N GLN A 94 3.26 -23.95 8.89
CA GLN A 94 4.37 -24.48 8.12
C GLN A 94 5.65 -24.71 8.94
N HIS A 95 5.64 -24.42 10.24
CA HIS A 95 6.82 -24.52 11.12
C HIS A 95 8.03 -23.74 10.58
N MET A 96 7.79 -22.57 10.02
CA MET A 96 8.84 -21.70 9.48
C MET A 96 9.85 -21.34 10.57
N ALA A 97 11.14 -21.47 10.24
CA ALA A 97 12.24 -21.17 11.15
C ALA A 97 12.33 -19.66 11.46
N ASN A 98 13.05 -19.32 12.52
CA ASN A 98 13.35 -17.93 12.85
C ASN A 98 14.13 -17.27 11.70
N VAL A 99 13.73 -16.05 11.33
CA VAL A 99 14.40 -15.26 10.28
C VAL A 99 15.81 -14.88 10.74
N SER A 100 16.78 -14.84 9.82
CA SER A 100 18.15 -14.41 10.13
C SER A 100 18.21 -12.98 10.69
N ALA A 101 19.26 -12.63 11.42
CA ALA A 101 19.40 -11.32 12.04
C ALA A 101 19.40 -10.20 11.01
N ASP A 102 20.16 -10.37 9.92
CA ASP A 102 20.30 -9.37 8.86
C ASP A 102 18.99 -9.12 8.13
N SER A 103 18.29 -10.20 7.74
CA SER A 103 16.99 -10.10 7.07
C SER A 103 15.93 -9.51 8.01
N SER A 104 15.93 -9.88 9.30
CA SER A 104 15.00 -9.30 10.28
C SER A 104 15.23 -7.81 10.49
N PHE A 105 16.49 -7.37 10.54
CA PHE A 105 16.83 -5.96 10.67
C PHE A 105 16.40 -5.17 9.42
N ASN A 106 16.78 -5.64 8.24
CA ASN A 106 16.39 -5.01 6.97
C ASN A 106 14.87 -4.89 6.87
N THR A 107 14.14 -5.97 7.15
CA THR A 107 12.68 -5.98 7.09
C THR A 107 12.07 -5.02 8.11
N ALA A 108 12.54 -5.01 9.35
CA ALA A 108 12.02 -4.14 10.39
C ALA A 108 12.19 -2.66 10.03
N VAL A 109 13.37 -2.26 9.57
CA VAL A 109 13.63 -0.88 9.12
C VAL A 109 12.78 -0.55 7.89
N SER A 110 12.73 -1.44 6.91
CA SER A 110 11.98 -1.27 5.68
C SER A 110 10.49 -1.03 5.94
N PHE A 111 9.85 -1.85 6.77
CA PHE A 111 8.43 -1.71 7.09
C PHE A 111 8.14 -0.50 7.98
N THR A 112 9.03 -0.17 8.90
CA THR A 112 8.89 1.01 9.75
C THR A 112 8.96 2.32 8.96
N THR A 113 9.81 2.38 7.95
CA THR A 113 9.97 3.57 7.08
C THR A 113 8.96 3.65 5.93
N ASN A 114 8.01 2.74 5.88
CA ASN A 114 7.03 2.60 4.78
C ASN A 114 7.65 2.28 3.41
N THR A 115 8.89 1.82 3.38
CA THR A 115 9.58 1.40 2.15
C THR A 115 9.08 0.03 1.69
N ASN A 116 8.89 -0.89 2.63
CA ASN A 116 8.41 -2.27 2.44
C ASN A 116 9.22 -3.10 1.43
N TRP A 117 10.48 -2.75 1.19
CA TRP A 117 11.37 -3.58 0.40
C TRP A 117 11.59 -4.93 1.09
N GLN A 118 11.50 -5.99 0.32
CA GLN A 118 11.58 -7.37 0.79
C GLN A 118 12.75 -8.08 0.13
N GLY A 119 13.79 -8.40 0.89
CA GLY A 119 14.93 -9.22 0.46
C GLY A 119 14.71 -10.70 0.75
N TYR A 120 13.48 -11.18 0.80
CA TYR A 120 13.08 -12.55 1.12
C TYR A 120 11.80 -12.93 0.35
N VAL A 121 11.56 -14.21 0.23
CA VAL A 121 10.33 -14.78 -0.33
C VAL A 121 9.31 -14.89 0.80
N GLY A 122 8.28 -14.04 0.78
CA GLY A 122 7.33 -13.90 1.90
C GLY A 122 6.64 -15.21 2.28
N GLU A 123 6.09 -15.92 1.31
CA GLU A 123 5.41 -17.19 1.46
C GLU A 123 6.31 -18.35 1.89
N ALA A 124 7.63 -18.23 1.74
CA ALA A 124 8.60 -19.26 2.16
C ALA A 124 9.35 -18.90 3.45
N THR A 125 9.24 -17.66 3.93
CA THR A 125 10.07 -17.15 5.02
C THR A 125 9.28 -16.70 6.24
N MET A 126 8.08 -16.13 6.03
CA MET A 126 7.32 -15.45 7.07
C MET A 126 6.07 -16.24 7.48
N SER A 127 5.97 -16.56 8.78
CA SER A 127 4.75 -17.15 9.34
C SER A 127 3.55 -16.21 9.21
N TYR A 128 2.33 -16.75 9.31
CA TYR A 128 1.12 -15.92 9.27
C TYR A 128 1.10 -14.87 10.39
N PHE A 129 1.58 -15.24 11.59
CA PHE A 129 1.69 -14.27 12.68
C PHE A 129 2.61 -13.11 12.30
N THR A 130 3.79 -13.41 11.75
CA THR A 130 4.73 -12.37 11.29
C THR A 130 4.12 -11.52 10.17
N GLN A 131 3.43 -12.12 9.20
CA GLN A 131 2.76 -11.41 8.10
C GLN A 131 1.66 -10.46 8.61
N MET A 132 0.88 -10.87 9.62
CA MET A 132 -0.24 -10.07 10.14
C MET A 132 0.22 -9.05 11.19
N GLU A 133 0.73 -9.56 12.33
CA GLU A 133 1.03 -8.73 13.49
C GLU A 133 2.35 -7.97 13.34
N GLY A 134 3.31 -8.54 12.64
CA GLY A 134 4.56 -7.86 12.30
C GLY A 134 4.38 -6.90 11.13
N LEU A 135 4.10 -7.43 9.95
CA LEU A 135 4.19 -6.68 8.69
C LEU A 135 2.93 -5.87 8.38
N ALA A 136 1.73 -6.49 8.42
CA ALA A 136 0.51 -5.77 8.08
C ALA A 136 0.15 -4.69 9.12
N VAL A 137 0.38 -4.92 10.42
CA VAL A 137 0.24 -3.86 11.43
C VAL A 137 1.19 -2.70 11.15
N HIS A 138 2.46 -2.99 10.77
CA HIS A 138 3.39 -1.93 10.35
C HIS A 138 2.91 -1.17 9.12
N ASN A 139 2.27 -1.82 8.17
CA ASN A 139 1.67 -1.14 7.03
C ASN A 139 0.62 -0.12 7.47
N PHE A 140 -0.21 -0.43 8.48
CA PHE A 140 -1.16 0.54 9.03
C PHE A 140 -0.48 1.70 9.73
N VAL A 141 0.45 1.41 10.63
CA VAL A 141 1.03 2.46 11.48
C VAL A 141 2.05 3.32 10.74
N SER A 142 2.80 2.78 9.78
CA SER A 142 3.70 3.57 8.94
C SER A 142 2.96 4.48 7.98
N ALA A 143 1.84 4.00 7.38
CA ALA A 143 0.96 4.84 6.58
C ALA A 143 0.32 5.96 7.42
N ALA A 144 -0.19 5.63 8.62
CA ALA A 144 -0.74 6.63 9.54
C ALA A 144 0.32 7.66 9.93
N ALA A 145 1.57 7.24 10.16
CA ALA A 145 2.71 8.10 10.46
C ALA A 145 2.97 9.11 9.32
N GLY A 146 3.02 8.63 8.08
CA GLY A 146 3.19 9.49 6.91
C GLY A 146 2.08 10.54 6.77
N ILE A 147 0.82 10.13 6.93
CA ILE A 147 -0.33 11.04 6.87
C ILE A 147 -0.29 12.03 8.06
N ALA A 148 0.06 11.57 9.26
CA ALA A 148 0.17 12.43 10.44
C ALA A 148 1.23 13.53 10.26
N VAL A 149 2.40 13.17 9.71
CA VAL A 149 3.47 14.14 9.36
C VAL A 149 2.98 15.13 8.29
N ALA A 150 2.24 14.67 7.29
CA ALA A 150 1.65 15.56 6.28
C ALA A 150 0.67 16.57 6.93
N PHE A 151 -0.20 16.13 7.85
CA PHE A 151 -1.09 17.04 8.59
C PHE A 151 -0.31 17.98 9.51
N ALA A 152 0.74 17.53 10.18
CA ALA A 152 1.61 18.39 10.99
C ALA A 152 2.26 19.49 10.13
N LEU A 153 2.79 19.12 8.95
CA LEU A 153 3.33 20.08 7.98
C LEU A 153 2.28 21.07 7.49
N MET A 154 1.09 20.57 7.11
CA MET A 154 -0.01 21.44 6.67
C MET A 154 -0.44 22.41 7.78
N ARG A 155 -0.49 21.99 9.05
CA ARG A 155 -0.76 22.88 10.19
C ARG A 155 0.32 23.95 10.33
N GLY A 156 1.60 23.58 10.18
CA GLY A 156 2.73 24.52 10.22
C GLY A 156 2.66 25.58 9.13
N ILE A 157 2.18 25.25 7.94
CA ILE A 157 2.05 26.17 6.80
C ILE A 157 0.79 27.05 6.93
N THR A 158 -0.33 26.48 7.37
CA THR A 158 -1.64 27.17 7.31
C THR A 158 -2.03 27.95 8.56
N ARG A 159 -1.44 27.61 9.72
CA ARG A 159 -1.72 28.31 10.98
C ARG A 159 -0.83 29.55 11.13
N LYS A 160 -1.40 30.60 11.71
CA LYS A 160 -0.69 31.84 12.01
C LYS A 160 -0.45 31.97 13.52
N SER A 161 0.72 32.45 13.90
CA SER A 161 1.08 32.79 15.30
C SER A 161 0.90 31.63 16.29
N THR A 162 1.23 30.41 15.90
CA THR A 162 1.23 29.23 16.78
C THR A 162 2.56 28.50 16.70
N THR A 163 3.01 27.95 17.82
CA THR A 163 4.22 27.14 17.92
C THR A 163 3.94 25.66 17.95
N THR A 164 2.66 25.27 17.86
CA THR A 164 2.20 23.88 17.95
C THR A 164 1.66 23.36 16.62
N ILE A 165 1.83 22.07 16.38
CA ILE A 165 1.48 21.43 15.10
C ILE A 165 0.50 20.26 15.25
N GLY A 166 -0.14 20.13 16.41
CA GLY A 166 -1.11 19.07 16.74
C GLY A 166 -0.55 18.07 17.74
N ASN A 167 -1.18 16.91 17.84
CA ASN A 167 -0.77 15.84 18.75
C ASN A 167 -0.55 14.56 17.95
N LEU A 168 0.68 14.06 17.98
CA LEU A 168 1.09 12.85 17.25
C LEU A 168 0.22 11.63 17.57
N TRP A 169 -0.01 11.39 18.87
CA TRP A 169 -0.70 10.19 19.32
C TRP A 169 -2.17 10.17 18.89
N THR A 170 -2.81 11.33 18.93
CA THR A 170 -4.18 11.47 18.44
C THR A 170 -4.26 11.36 16.93
N ASP A 171 -3.30 11.95 16.19
CA ASP A 171 -3.23 11.85 14.74
C ASP A 171 -3.06 10.40 14.30
N LEU A 172 -2.08 9.67 14.87
CA LEU A 172 -1.84 8.26 14.57
C LEU A 172 -3.08 7.39 14.86
N THR A 173 -3.65 7.54 16.05
CA THR A 173 -4.81 6.75 16.46
C THR A 173 -6.01 7.00 15.55
N ARG A 174 -6.34 8.28 15.32
CA ARG A 174 -7.52 8.66 14.55
C ARG A 174 -7.39 8.29 13.08
N LEU A 175 -6.22 8.49 12.47
CA LEU A 175 -5.97 8.09 11.09
C LEU A 175 -6.06 6.57 10.92
N THR A 176 -5.51 5.81 11.86
CA THR A 176 -5.61 4.35 11.84
C THR A 176 -7.06 3.90 12.02
N VAL A 177 -7.75 4.34 13.07
CA VAL A 177 -9.05 3.81 13.47
C VAL A 177 -10.20 4.32 12.60
N TYR A 178 -10.17 5.59 12.20
CA TYR A 178 -11.29 6.21 11.49
C TYR A 178 -11.09 6.34 9.98
N VAL A 179 -9.86 6.13 9.46
CA VAL A 179 -9.59 6.22 8.03
C VAL A 179 -9.09 4.88 7.49
N LEU A 180 -7.93 4.42 7.93
CA LEU A 180 -7.28 3.25 7.34
C LEU A 180 -8.06 1.96 7.58
N LEU A 181 -8.41 1.65 8.83
CA LEU A 181 -9.10 0.41 9.18
C LEU A 181 -10.45 0.24 8.48
N PRO A 182 -11.39 1.22 8.50
CA PRO A 182 -12.69 1.02 7.86
C PRO A 182 -12.59 0.89 6.35
N ILE A 183 -11.69 1.65 5.69
CA ILE A 183 -11.48 1.52 4.25
C ILE A 183 -10.88 0.15 3.93
N CYS A 184 -9.83 -0.26 4.64
CA CYS A 184 -9.19 -1.56 4.44
C CYS A 184 -10.12 -2.74 4.70
N PHE A 185 -10.99 -2.65 5.70
CA PHE A 185 -11.97 -3.71 5.99
C PHE A 185 -12.92 -3.91 4.80
N VAL A 186 -13.52 -2.83 4.30
CA VAL A 186 -14.40 -2.91 3.13
C VAL A 186 -13.64 -3.35 1.89
N PHE A 187 -12.43 -2.81 1.70
CA PHE A 187 -11.59 -3.15 0.55
C PHE A 187 -11.18 -4.64 0.57
N ALA A 188 -10.77 -5.17 1.71
CA ALA A 188 -10.45 -6.59 1.86
C ALA A 188 -11.64 -7.49 1.51
N LEU A 189 -12.86 -7.15 1.95
CA LEU A 189 -14.07 -7.91 1.57
C LEU A 189 -14.31 -7.89 0.06
N ILE A 190 -14.10 -6.74 -0.59
CA ILE A 190 -14.21 -6.64 -2.04
C ILE A 190 -13.14 -7.52 -2.72
N LEU A 191 -11.89 -7.47 -2.25
CA LEU A 191 -10.80 -8.28 -2.80
C LEU A 191 -11.06 -9.79 -2.64
N VAL A 192 -11.59 -10.22 -1.50
CA VAL A 192 -12.02 -11.62 -1.28
C VAL A 192 -13.12 -12.01 -2.27
N SER A 193 -14.09 -11.13 -2.53
CA SER A 193 -15.15 -11.38 -3.51
C SER A 193 -14.62 -11.54 -4.94
N GLN A 194 -13.43 -11.01 -5.24
CA GLN A 194 -12.75 -11.16 -6.52
C GLN A 194 -11.89 -12.43 -6.62
N GLY A 195 -11.84 -13.26 -5.57
CA GLY A 195 -11.08 -14.52 -5.55
C GLY A 195 -9.72 -14.43 -4.85
N MET A 196 -9.40 -13.32 -4.18
CA MET A 196 -8.20 -13.23 -3.36
C MET A 196 -8.37 -14.06 -2.10
N ILE A 197 -7.33 -14.85 -1.74
CA ILE A 197 -7.43 -15.74 -0.58
C ILE A 197 -7.35 -14.99 0.75
N GLN A 198 -8.10 -15.49 1.74
CA GLN A 198 -8.08 -15.01 3.12
C GLN A 198 -8.40 -16.17 4.05
N ASN A 199 -7.39 -16.89 4.51
CA ASN A 199 -7.53 -18.04 5.38
C ASN A 199 -6.29 -18.26 6.26
N PHE A 200 -6.32 -19.26 7.12
CA PHE A 200 -5.21 -19.68 7.99
C PHE A 200 -4.87 -21.18 7.80
N ASN A 201 -5.27 -21.74 6.67
CA ASN A 201 -5.01 -23.13 6.35
C ASN A 201 -3.51 -23.37 6.13
N GLU A 202 -3.10 -24.62 6.31
CA GLU A 202 -1.79 -25.08 5.86
C GLU A 202 -1.68 -24.96 4.34
N TYR A 203 -0.45 -24.88 3.84
CA TYR A 203 -0.18 -24.89 2.40
C TYR A 203 -0.66 -26.19 1.77
N VAL A 204 -1.24 -26.08 0.59
CA VAL A 204 -1.80 -27.22 -0.14
C VAL A 204 -0.78 -27.77 -1.12
N LYS A 205 -0.46 -29.05 -1.01
CA LYS A 205 0.36 -29.75 -1.99
C LYS A 205 -0.53 -30.30 -3.09
N VAL A 206 -0.15 -30.05 -4.32
CA VAL A 206 -0.87 -30.49 -5.53
C VAL A 206 0.09 -31.16 -6.49
N THR A 207 -0.40 -32.20 -7.17
CA THR A 207 0.31 -32.84 -8.26
C THR A 207 -0.13 -32.20 -9.58
N PRO A 208 0.77 -31.54 -10.33
CA PRO A 208 0.46 -30.97 -11.63
C PRO A 208 0.01 -32.04 -12.64
N LEU A 209 -0.70 -31.59 -13.69
CA LEU A 209 -1.08 -32.48 -14.79
C LEU A 209 0.13 -33.04 -15.55
N ASP A 210 1.23 -32.31 -15.57
CA ASP A 210 2.53 -32.79 -16.09
C ASP A 210 3.36 -33.34 -14.92
N PRO A 211 3.52 -34.68 -14.82
CA PRO A 211 4.26 -35.30 -13.73
C PRO A 211 5.76 -34.94 -13.70
N ALA A 212 6.32 -34.48 -14.82
CA ALA A 212 7.72 -34.06 -14.88
C ALA A 212 8.03 -32.83 -14.03
N GLN A 213 7.01 -32.04 -13.66
CA GLN A 213 7.16 -30.83 -12.83
C GLN A 213 7.20 -31.11 -11.33
N GLY A 214 6.99 -32.37 -10.91
CA GLY A 214 6.97 -32.73 -9.50
C GLY A 214 5.78 -32.16 -8.73
N GLU A 215 5.81 -32.29 -7.41
CA GLU A 215 4.78 -31.74 -6.50
C GLU A 215 4.92 -30.22 -6.37
N GLN A 216 3.81 -29.49 -6.48
CA GLN A 216 3.76 -28.04 -6.25
C GLN A 216 3.11 -27.71 -4.91
N THR A 217 3.64 -26.71 -4.21
CA THR A 217 3.07 -26.20 -2.98
C THR A 217 2.35 -24.89 -3.26
N LEU A 218 1.04 -24.87 -3.04
CA LEU A 218 0.22 -23.67 -3.11
C LEU A 218 0.18 -23.00 -1.73
N ALA A 219 0.80 -21.87 -1.61
CA ALA A 219 0.77 -21.11 -0.36
C ALA A 219 -0.64 -20.54 -0.11
N MET A 220 -1.09 -20.66 1.15
CA MET A 220 -2.34 -20.11 1.66
C MET A 220 -2.03 -18.96 2.62
N GLY A 221 -3.05 -18.27 3.12
CA GLY A 221 -2.85 -17.28 4.17
C GLY A 221 -3.80 -16.10 4.16
N PRO A 222 -3.59 -15.12 5.06
CA PRO A 222 -4.39 -13.90 5.21
C PRO A 222 -3.99 -12.83 4.20
N VAL A 223 -4.09 -13.13 2.90
CA VAL A 223 -3.56 -12.31 1.81
C VAL A 223 -4.39 -11.04 1.59
N ALA A 224 -5.72 -11.15 1.49
CA ALA A 224 -6.57 -10.02 1.12
C ALA A 224 -6.50 -8.85 2.12
N SER A 225 -6.43 -9.13 3.41
CA SER A 225 -6.30 -8.10 4.45
C SER A 225 -4.97 -7.36 4.37
N GLN A 226 -3.88 -8.07 4.10
CA GLN A 226 -2.57 -7.46 3.90
C GLN A 226 -2.53 -6.63 2.61
N VAL A 227 -3.06 -7.14 1.50
CA VAL A 227 -3.12 -6.41 0.22
C VAL A 227 -3.95 -5.12 0.35
N ALA A 228 -5.05 -5.15 1.09
CA ALA A 228 -5.85 -3.95 1.28
C ALA A 228 -5.05 -2.79 1.89
N ILE A 229 -4.30 -3.04 2.94
CA ILE A 229 -3.50 -1.98 3.58
C ILE A 229 -2.23 -1.67 2.79
N LYS A 230 -1.54 -2.68 2.22
CA LYS A 230 -0.32 -2.41 1.46
C LYS A 230 -0.54 -1.50 0.26
N MET A 231 -1.72 -1.55 -0.36
CA MET A 231 -2.09 -0.68 -1.48
C MET A 231 -2.58 0.68 -0.99
N LEU A 232 -3.50 0.70 -0.02
CA LEU A 232 -4.04 1.95 0.52
C LEU A 232 -2.96 2.80 1.21
N GLY A 233 -2.08 2.15 1.98
CA GLY A 233 -1.00 2.80 2.71
C GLY A 233 0.25 3.10 1.88
N THR A 234 0.23 2.81 0.58
CA THR A 234 1.39 2.92 -0.33
C THR A 234 2.63 2.17 0.16
N ASN A 235 2.42 1.03 0.81
CA ASN A 235 3.49 0.23 1.42
C ASN A 235 4.25 -0.63 0.40
N GLY A 236 3.53 -1.39 -0.41
CA GLY A 236 4.06 -2.18 -1.52
C GLY A 236 4.54 -3.58 -1.20
N GLY A 237 5.05 -3.85 0.00
CA GLY A 237 5.46 -5.19 0.40
C GLY A 237 4.26 -6.13 0.55
N GLY A 238 4.31 -7.28 -0.13
CA GLY A 238 3.22 -8.23 -0.25
C GLY A 238 3.41 -9.53 0.51
N PHE A 239 2.35 -10.34 0.53
CA PHE A 239 2.39 -11.69 1.07
C PHE A 239 3.29 -12.60 0.23
N PHE A 240 3.09 -12.54 -1.10
CA PHE A 240 3.87 -13.29 -2.08
C PHE A 240 5.05 -12.47 -2.60
N ASN A 241 6.15 -13.16 -2.90
CA ASN A 241 7.32 -12.53 -3.51
C ASN A 241 7.00 -11.88 -4.87
N ALA A 242 6.17 -12.55 -5.68
CA ALA A 242 5.71 -12.02 -6.97
C ALA A 242 4.75 -10.83 -6.83
N ASN A 243 4.36 -10.48 -5.62
CA ASN A 243 3.51 -9.33 -5.31
C ASN A 243 2.18 -9.38 -6.09
N ALA A 244 1.69 -8.25 -6.60
CA ALA A 244 0.44 -8.19 -7.37
C ALA A 244 0.53 -8.84 -8.79
N ALA A 245 1.66 -9.44 -9.17
CA ALA A 245 1.74 -10.37 -10.28
C ALA A 245 1.20 -11.76 -9.91
N HIS A 246 1.23 -12.14 -8.63
CA HIS A 246 0.69 -13.41 -8.17
C HIS A 246 -0.84 -13.44 -8.29
N PRO A 247 -1.46 -14.51 -8.84
CA PRO A 247 -2.91 -14.60 -9.01
C PRO A 247 -3.70 -14.47 -7.71
N TYR A 248 -3.15 -14.92 -6.58
CA TYR A 248 -3.81 -14.82 -5.28
C TYR A 248 -3.72 -13.42 -4.64
N GLU A 249 -2.87 -12.54 -5.13
CA GLU A 249 -2.83 -11.13 -4.73
C GLU A 249 -3.54 -10.20 -5.71
N ASN A 250 -3.73 -10.62 -6.96
CA ASN A 250 -4.37 -9.80 -7.98
C ASN A 250 -5.02 -10.68 -9.06
N PRO A 251 -6.17 -11.31 -8.77
CA PRO A 251 -6.74 -12.34 -9.63
C PRO A 251 -7.24 -11.84 -10.98
N ASN A 252 -7.71 -10.59 -11.08
CA ASN A 252 -8.38 -10.11 -12.29
C ASN A 252 -8.24 -8.59 -12.50
N MET A 253 -8.78 -8.09 -13.62
CA MET A 253 -8.71 -6.67 -14.01
C MET A 253 -9.42 -5.74 -13.03
N LEU A 254 -10.51 -6.19 -12.37
CA LEU A 254 -11.20 -5.35 -11.39
C LEU A 254 -10.38 -5.21 -10.11
N SER A 255 -9.81 -6.31 -9.60
CA SER A 255 -8.89 -6.24 -8.46
C SER A 255 -7.69 -5.34 -8.77
N ASN A 256 -7.12 -5.44 -9.98
CA ASN A 256 -6.04 -4.58 -10.44
C ASN A 256 -6.43 -3.09 -10.44
N ALA A 257 -7.58 -2.76 -11.00
CA ALA A 257 -8.07 -1.37 -11.05
C ALA A 257 -8.32 -0.78 -9.65
N LEU A 258 -8.87 -1.58 -8.73
CA LEU A 258 -9.11 -1.16 -7.35
C LEU A 258 -7.80 -0.98 -6.57
N GLN A 259 -6.81 -1.84 -6.79
CA GLN A 259 -5.49 -1.73 -6.17
C GLN A 259 -4.79 -0.43 -6.59
N ILE A 260 -4.72 -0.13 -7.88
CA ILE A 260 -4.09 1.11 -8.35
C ILE A 260 -4.85 2.36 -7.90
N LEU A 261 -6.18 2.29 -7.77
CA LEU A 261 -6.97 3.40 -7.24
C LEU A 261 -6.67 3.64 -5.75
N ALA A 262 -6.52 2.56 -4.97
CA ALA A 262 -6.17 2.66 -3.55
C ALA A 262 -4.83 3.37 -3.34
N ILE A 263 -3.82 3.09 -4.18
CA ILE A 263 -2.47 3.68 -4.08
C ILE A 263 -2.50 5.21 -4.07
N PHE A 264 -3.23 5.85 -4.97
CA PHE A 264 -3.26 7.33 -5.04
C PHE A 264 -4.34 7.98 -4.17
N SER A 265 -5.30 7.20 -3.65
CA SER A 265 -6.50 7.76 -3.00
C SER A 265 -6.21 8.67 -1.81
N LEU A 266 -5.32 8.25 -0.90
CA LEU A 266 -4.97 9.03 0.29
C LEU A 266 -4.10 10.24 -0.07
N GLY A 267 -3.11 10.08 -0.96
CA GLY A 267 -2.27 11.17 -1.42
C GLY A 267 -3.06 12.27 -2.13
N ALA A 268 -3.96 11.89 -3.03
CA ALA A 268 -4.89 12.82 -3.67
C ALA A 268 -5.79 13.51 -2.65
N GLY A 269 -6.32 12.76 -1.67
CA GLY A 269 -7.10 13.30 -0.57
C GLY A 269 -6.35 14.33 0.27
N LEU A 270 -5.05 14.13 0.52
CA LEU A 270 -4.20 15.11 1.24
C LEU A 270 -4.12 16.45 0.52
N CYS A 271 -4.08 16.47 -0.82
CA CYS A 271 -4.16 17.73 -1.58
C CYS A 271 -5.46 18.48 -1.29
N SER A 272 -6.59 17.76 -1.24
CA SER A 272 -7.88 18.35 -0.88
C SER A 272 -7.91 18.82 0.58
N SER A 273 -7.36 18.03 1.51
CA SER A 273 -7.23 18.43 2.93
C SER A 273 -6.43 19.73 3.07
N PHE A 274 -5.32 19.86 2.35
CA PHE A 274 -4.52 21.09 2.34
C PHE A 274 -5.34 22.30 1.87
N GLY A 275 -6.07 22.19 0.77
CA GLY A 275 -6.92 23.26 0.27
C GLY A 275 -8.01 23.68 1.27
N LEU A 276 -8.56 22.71 2.02
CA LEU A 276 -9.54 23.00 3.08
C LEU A 276 -8.90 23.72 4.28
N MET A 277 -7.71 23.29 4.70
CA MET A 277 -6.96 23.91 5.81
C MET A 277 -6.45 25.29 5.46
N ALA A 278 -6.02 25.52 4.22
CA ALA A 278 -5.61 26.81 3.69
C ALA A 278 -6.80 27.77 3.45
N LYS A 279 -8.04 27.28 3.63
CA LYS A 279 -9.29 28.02 3.31
C LYS A 279 -9.38 28.48 1.84
N ASP A 280 -8.60 27.87 0.97
CA ASP A 280 -8.63 28.08 -0.47
C ASP A 280 -8.48 26.74 -1.20
N LYS A 281 -9.60 26.21 -1.67
CA LYS A 281 -9.62 24.94 -2.41
C LYS A 281 -8.80 24.95 -3.68
N ARG A 282 -8.55 26.13 -4.27
CA ARG A 282 -7.73 26.26 -5.49
C ARG A 282 -6.30 25.83 -5.25
N GLN A 283 -5.75 26.07 -4.04
CA GLN A 283 -4.41 25.62 -3.67
C GLN A 283 -4.29 24.08 -3.69
N GLY A 284 -5.27 23.39 -3.12
CA GLY A 284 -5.31 21.91 -3.16
C GLY A 284 -5.40 21.38 -4.59
N TRP A 285 -6.25 21.95 -5.43
CA TRP A 285 -6.37 21.56 -6.82
C TRP A 285 -5.14 21.93 -7.67
N ALA A 286 -4.43 23.02 -7.36
CA ALA A 286 -3.19 23.39 -8.04
C ALA A 286 -2.10 22.32 -7.81
N ILE A 287 -1.91 21.87 -6.55
CA ILE A 287 -0.97 20.81 -6.22
C ILE A 287 -1.40 19.50 -6.90
N TRP A 288 -2.68 19.11 -6.78
CA TRP A 288 -3.21 17.92 -7.43
C TRP A 288 -2.97 17.93 -8.94
N SER A 289 -3.25 19.06 -9.61
CA SER A 289 -3.06 19.21 -11.07
C SER A 289 -1.60 19.12 -11.47
N ALA A 290 -0.68 19.73 -10.71
CA ALA A 290 0.74 19.62 -10.98
C ALA A 290 1.24 18.16 -10.92
N MET A 291 0.83 17.44 -9.87
CA MET A 291 1.15 16.01 -9.72
C MET A 291 0.50 15.18 -10.83
N ALA A 292 -0.75 15.46 -11.19
CA ALA A 292 -1.47 14.77 -12.25
C ALA A 292 -0.81 14.94 -13.62
N ILE A 293 -0.35 16.13 -13.95
CA ILE A 293 0.36 16.41 -15.21
C ILE A 293 1.65 15.58 -15.30
N MET A 294 2.46 15.60 -14.24
CA MET A 294 3.70 14.80 -14.18
C MET A 294 3.41 13.30 -14.30
N PHE A 295 2.41 12.82 -13.58
CA PHE A 295 1.99 11.42 -13.63
C PHE A 295 1.50 11.01 -15.03
N VAL A 296 0.62 11.78 -15.65
CA VAL A 296 0.10 11.50 -17.00
C VAL A 296 1.21 11.47 -18.03
N ALA A 297 2.16 12.41 -17.95
CA ALA A 297 3.32 12.43 -18.84
C ALA A 297 4.16 11.15 -18.67
N ALA A 298 4.48 10.75 -17.43
CA ALA A 298 5.24 9.54 -17.13
C ALA A 298 4.49 8.27 -17.59
N ALA A 299 3.18 8.20 -17.38
CA ALA A 299 2.36 7.06 -17.78
C ALA A 299 2.31 6.91 -19.32
N CYS A 300 2.14 8.00 -20.03
CA CYS A 300 2.18 8.00 -21.50
C CYS A 300 3.56 7.59 -22.03
N PHE A 301 4.62 8.06 -21.40
CA PHE A 301 6.00 7.71 -21.75
C PHE A 301 6.21 6.20 -21.54
N CYS A 302 5.96 5.69 -20.36
CA CYS A 302 6.10 4.27 -20.02
C CYS A 302 5.31 3.38 -20.99
N ALA A 303 4.01 3.64 -21.18
CA ALA A 303 3.17 2.86 -22.07
C ALA A 303 3.63 2.89 -23.53
N THR A 304 4.22 4.00 -24.00
CA THR A 304 4.70 4.11 -25.36
C THR A 304 5.92 3.22 -25.58
N PHE A 305 6.90 3.25 -24.68
CA PHE A 305 8.10 2.41 -24.79
C PHE A 305 7.79 0.92 -24.61
N GLU A 306 6.94 0.56 -23.67
CA GLU A 306 6.51 -0.83 -23.48
C GLU A 306 5.78 -1.39 -24.72
N GLN A 307 5.00 -0.54 -25.42
CA GLN A 307 4.29 -0.95 -26.62
C GLN A 307 5.20 -1.10 -27.85
N GLN A 308 6.37 -0.46 -27.88
CA GLN A 308 7.34 -0.58 -28.98
C GLN A 308 8.07 -1.93 -28.98
N GLY A 309 8.02 -2.66 -27.86
CA GLY A 309 8.75 -3.92 -27.69
C GLY A 309 10.17 -3.72 -27.13
N ASN A 310 10.82 -4.83 -26.86
CA ASN A 310 12.17 -4.87 -26.31
C ASN A 310 13.18 -5.20 -27.43
N PRO A 311 14.07 -4.24 -27.80
CA PRO A 311 15.07 -4.46 -28.86
C PRO A 311 16.04 -5.61 -28.54
N ALA A 312 16.32 -5.87 -27.25
CA ALA A 312 17.17 -6.97 -26.84
C ALA A 312 16.55 -8.34 -27.17
N LEU A 313 15.23 -8.49 -26.99
CA LEU A 313 14.52 -9.70 -27.36
C LEU A 313 14.40 -9.90 -28.87
N ALA A 314 14.29 -8.80 -29.62
CA ALA A 314 14.26 -8.86 -31.08
C ALA A 314 15.54 -9.48 -31.67
N GLN A 315 16.70 -9.29 -31.05
CA GLN A 315 17.97 -9.90 -31.46
C GLN A 315 17.95 -11.43 -31.38
N TYR A 316 17.13 -12.01 -30.52
CA TYR A 316 16.97 -13.44 -30.37
C TYR A 316 15.81 -14.02 -31.21
N GLY A 317 15.23 -13.21 -32.10
CA GLY A 317 14.14 -13.66 -33.00
C GLY A 317 12.78 -13.80 -32.32
N VAL A 318 12.60 -13.21 -31.15
CA VAL A 318 11.30 -13.23 -30.45
C VAL A 318 10.28 -12.38 -31.21
N ASP A 319 9.16 -12.98 -31.61
CA ASP A 319 8.04 -12.25 -32.24
C ASP A 319 7.31 -11.39 -31.21
N GLN A 320 7.38 -10.09 -31.37
CA GLN A 320 6.72 -9.08 -30.53
C GLN A 320 5.58 -8.39 -31.27
N THR A 321 5.09 -8.94 -32.36
CA THR A 321 3.95 -8.40 -33.11
C THR A 321 2.62 -8.79 -32.47
N ALA A 322 1.66 -7.86 -32.48
CA ALA A 322 0.32 -8.16 -31.97
C ALA A 322 -0.40 -9.17 -32.87
N ASN A 323 -0.95 -10.22 -32.26
CA ASN A 323 -1.75 -11.24 -32.95
C ASN A 323 -2.88 -11.74 -32.02
N LYS A 324 -3.59 -12.82 -32.43
CA LYS A 324 -4.70 -13.36 -31.62
C LYS A 324 -4.27 -13.98 -30.28
N LEU A 325 -3.00 -14.33 -30.12
CA LEU A 325 -2.46 -15.02 -28.95
C LEU A 325 -1.67 -14.10 -28.02
N GLN A 326 -1.20 -12.96 -28.53
CA GLN A 326 -0.40 -12.01 -27.75
C GLN A 326 -0.73 -10.55 -28.09
N PRO A 327 -0.64 -9.62 -27.11
CA PRO A 327 -0.97 -8.22 -27.30
C PRO A 327 0.08 -7.42 -28.10
N GLY A 328 1.24 -8.03 -28.39
CA GLY A 328 2.41 -7.36 -28.98
C GLY A 328 3.18 -6.52 -27.97
N GLY A 329 4.29 -5.91 -28.41
CA GLY A 329 5.16 -5.09 -27.56
C GLY A 329 5.99 -5.91 -26.55
N ASN A 330 6.50 -5.25 -25.52
CA ASN A 330 7.31 -5.89 -24.49
C ASN A 330 6.44 -6.63 -23.47
N MET A 331 6.28 -7.94 -23.64
CA MET A 331 5.54 -8.81 -22.71
C MET A 331 6.46 -9.54 -21.71
N GLU A 332 7.77 -9.31 -21.76
CA GLU A 332 8.70 -9.90 -20.80
C GLU A 332 8.31 -9.52 -19.36
N GLY A 333 8.27 -10.51 -18.50
CA GLY A 333 7.88 -10.33 -17.11
C GLY A 333 6.44 -9.91 -16.85
N LYS A 334 5.61 -9.73 -17.89
CA LYS A 334 4.22 -9.27 -17.77
C LYS A 334 3.23 -10.41 -17.79
N GLU A 335 2.21 -10.29 -16.96
CA GLU A 335 1.11 -11.24 -16.91
C GLU A 335 0.16 -11.05 -18.11
N ALA A 336 -0.11 -12.14 -18.83
CA ALA A 336 -1.01 -12.12 -20.01
C ALA A 336 -2.42 -11.59 -19.67
N ARG A 337 -2.91 -11.83 -18.43
CA ARG A 337 -4.22 -11.36 -17.96
C ARG A 337 -4.32 -9.84 -17.84
N PHE A 338 -3.20 -9.12 -17.70
CA PHE A 338 -3.14 -7.66 -17.61
C PHE A 338 -2.67 -7.01 -18.90
N GLY A 339 -1.73 -7.62 -19.59
CA GLY A 339 -1.13 -7.07 -20.79
C GLY A 339 -0.34 -5.79 -20.55
N ILE A 340 0.12 -5.14 -21.61
CA ILE A 340 0.98 -3.97 -21.52
C ILE A 340 0.27 -2.76 -20.91
N ALA A 341 -0.98 -2.51 -21.31
CA ALA A 341 -1.71 -1.32 -20.89
C ALA A 341 -1.88 -1.23 -19.35
N ALA A 342 -2.36 -2.32 -18.73
CA ALA A 342 -2.56 -2.34 -17.29
C ALA A 342 -1.24 -2.46 -16.52
N SER A 343 -0.23 -3.16 -17.07
CA SER A 343 1.07 -3.29 -16.40
C SER A 343 1.85 -1.97 -16.39
N SER A 344 1.91 -1.25 -17.51
CA SER A 344 2.59 0.04 -17.57
C SER A 344 1.90 1.11 -16.72
N LEU A 345 0.56 1.09 -16.67
CA LEU A 345 -0.20 1.98 -15.79
C LEU A 345 0.08 1.67 -14.31
N PHE A 346 0.04 0.39 -13.93
CA PHE A 346 0.35 -0.05 -12.56
C PHE A 346 1.76 0.36 -12.15
N ALA A 347 2.76 0.06 -13.00
CA ALA A 347 4.16 0.40 -12.75
C ALA A 347 4.36 1.91 -12.54
N THR A 348 3.72 2.74 -13.37
CA THR A 348 3.81 4.20 -13.22
C THR A 348 3.15 4.71 -11.96
N ILE A 349 1.98 4.17 -11.59
CA ILE A 349 1.26 4.56 -10.36
C ILE A 349 2.08 4.20 -9.13
N THR A 350 2.54 2.96 -9.04
CA THR A 350 3.28 2.48 -7.88
C THR A 350 4.61 3.21 -7.70
N THR A 351 5.32 3.49 -8.79
CA THR A 351 6.57 4.24 -8.77
C THR A 351 6.36 5.69 -8.35
N SER A 352 5.35 6.36 -8.90
CA SER A 352 5.03 7.76 -8.57
C SER A 352 4.57 7.95 -7.11
N ALA A 353 4.00 6.91 -6.49
CA ALA A 353 3.56 6.93 -5.10
C ALA A 353 4.60 6.39 -4.11
N SER A 354 5.76 5.94 -4.59
CA SER A 354 6.75 5.19 -3.79
C SER A 354 6.15 3.95 -3.11
N CYS A 355 5.13 3.32 -3.73
CA CYS A 355 4.45 2.16 -3.17
C CYS A 355 5.31 0.89 -3.27
N GLY A 356 5.85 0.60 -4.47
CA GLY A 356 6.68 -0.58 -4.70
C GLY A 356 5.92 -1.86 -5.06
N ALA A 357 4.59 -1.91 -4.92
CA ALA A 357 3.80 -3.04 -5.43
C ALA A 357 3.92 -3.15 -6.95
N VAL A 358 3.99 -4.36 -7.48
CA VAL A 358 4.12 -4.60 -8.92
C VAL A 358 3.15 -5.70 -9.37
N ASN A 359 2.57 -5.55 -10.56
CA ASN A 359 1.76 -6.58 -11.21
C ASN A 359 2.48 -7.25 -12.40
N SER A 360 3.76 -6.96 -12.54
CA SER A 360 4.67 -7.53 -13.53
C SER A 360 6.07 -7.55 -12.93
N MET A 361 6.89 -8.53 -13.32
CA MET A 361 8.30 -8.55 -12.95
C MET A 361 9.04 -7.52 -13.81
N HIS A 362 9.96 -6.81 -13.20
CA HIS A 362 10.90 -5.93 -13.88
C HIS A 362 12.27 -6.59 -13.84
N ALA A 363 12.82 -6.88 -15.01
CA ALA A 363 14.18 -7.43 -15.15
C ALA A 363 15.21 -6.31 -15.01
#